data_2654d20e96cc9104221144569bef84ba
#
_entry.id   2654d20e96cc9104221144569bef84ba
#
_cell.length_a   1.000
_cell.length_b   1.000
_cell.length_c   1.000
_cell.angle_alpha   90.00
_cell.angle_beta   90.00
_cell.angle_gamma   90.00
#
_symmetry.space_group_name_H-M   'P 1'
#
loop_
_entity.id
_entity.type
_entity.pdbx_description
1 polymer ?
#
loop_
_entity_poly.entity_id
_entity_poly.type
_entity_poly.pdbx_seq_one_letter_code
_entity_poly.pdbx_strand_id
1 'polypeptide(L)'
;ALTFNGQRCTALKILYVHEDVKEAFLSKFTEEVDKLPFGNPWEVNVKLTPLPEPDKPQYIQDLIDDALEKGAKILNKKGGERCENFIFPAVLAPVSPDMRVYQEEQFGPVVPVRFFTDSDQVREEIADSHYGQQVSIFGHDVYTLAPLIDAMVNLVCRVNLNSLCQRG
;
A
#
# COMPACT_ATOMS: atom_id res chain seq x y z
N ALA A 1 -4.89 0.84 -4.56
CA ALA A 1 -3.60 1.28 -4.01
C ALA A 1 -2.96 2.38 -4.87
N LEU A 2 -2.89 2.20 -6.20
CA LEU A 2 -2.07 3.02 -7.11
C LEU A 2 -2.85 4.04 -7.95
N THR A 3 -4.12 4.26 -7.68
CA THR A 3 -4.91 5.30 -8.36
C THR A 3 -4.26 6.67 -8.15
N PHE A 4 -4.08 7.43 -9.23
CA PHE A 4 -3.33 8.70 -9.23
C PHE A 4 -1.89 8.56 -8.69
N ASN A 5 -1.17 7.53 -9.11
CA ASN A 5 0.17 7.21 -8.64
C ASN A 5 0.29 7.00 -7.10
N GLY A 6 -0.81 6.72 -6.41
CA GLY A 6 -0.82 6.71 -4.94
C GLY A 6 -0.76 8.09 -4.29
N GLN A 7 -0.94 9.17 -5.06
CA GLN A 7 -0.90 10.56 -4.59
C GLN A 7 -2.30 11.08 -4.22
N ARG A 8 -2.96 10.40 -3.30
CA ARG A 8 -4.26 10.81 -2.75
C ARG A 8 -4.29 10.60 -1.24
N CYS A 9 -5.06 11.42 -0.54
CA CYS A 9 -5.31 11.26 0.90
C CYS A 9 -5.99 9.92 1.26
N THR A 10 -6.62 9.27 0.31
CA THR A 10 -7.23 7.94 0.45
C THR A 10 -6.37 6.82 -0.16
N ALA A 11 -5.12 7.12 -0.54
CA ALA A 11 -4.19 6.11 -1.00
C ALA A 11 -3.82 5.15 0.12
N LEU A 12 -3.42 3.95 -0.26
CA LEU A 12 -3.03 2.92 0.69
C LEU A 12 -1.77 3.32 1.46
N LYS A 13 -1.83 3.23 2.79
CA LYS A 13 -0.65 3.39 3.65
C LYS A 13 0.09 2.07 3.81
N ILE A 14 -0.58 1.05 4.31
CA ILE A 14 -0.03 -0.31 4.50
C ILE A 14 -1.09 -1.32 4.06
N LEU A 15 -0.65 -2.36 3.39
CA LEU A 15 -1.43 -3.52 3.03
C LEU A 15 -1.13 -4.66 4.00
N TYR A 16 -2.06 -4.97 4.89
CA TYR A 16 -1.97 -6.11 5.79
C TYR A 16 -2.49 -7.35 5.08
N VAL A 17 -1.69 -8.41 5.02
CA VAL A 17 -2.02 -9.67 4.36
C VAL A 17 -1.84 -10.83 5.33
N HIS A 18 -2.91 -11.63 5.53
CA HIS A 18 -2.83 -12.80 6.38
C HIS A 18 -1.88 -13.85 5.80
N GLU A 19 -1.08 -14.48 6.65
CA GLU A 19 -0.06 -15.45 6.24
C GLU A 19 -0.62 -16.59 5.38
N ASP A 20 -1.82 -17.09 5.68
CA ASP A 20 -2.45 -18.20 4.95
C ASP A 20 -2.75 -17.90 3.47
N VAL A 21 -2.92 -16.63 3.12
CA VAL A 21 -3.26 -16.22 1.75
C VAL A 21 -2.14 -15.48 1.05
N LYS A 22 -1.01 -15.23 1.73
CA LYS A 22 0.04 -14.32 1.25
C LYS A 22 0.59 -14.70 -0.12
N GLU A 23 0.92 -15.96 -0.34
CA GLU A 23 1.53 -16.41 -1.60
C GLU A 23 0.57 -16.24 -2.78
N ALA A 24 -0.67 -16.70 -2.61
CA ALA A 24 -1.69 -16.60 -3.65
C ALA A 24 -2.10 -15.15 -3.92
N PHE A 25 -2.19 -14.34 -2.87
CA PHE A 25 -2.52 -12.93 -3.00
C PHE A 25 -1.39 -12.15 -3.67
N LEU A 26 -0.15 -12.29 -3.18
CA LEU A 26 0.99 -11.52 -3.70
C LEU A 26 1.28 -11.87 -5.15
N SER A 27 1.19 -13.14 -5.54
CA SER A 27 1.37 -13.55 -6.93
C SER A 27 0.41 -12.81 -7.88
N LYS A 28 -0.88 -12.76 -7.53
CA LYS A 28 -1.89 -12.06 -8.33
C LYS A 28 -1.72 -10.53 -8.26
N PHE A 29 -1.44 -10.01 -7.08
CA PHE A 29 -1.32 -8.57 -6.86
C PHE A 29 -0.13 -7.97 -7.63
N THR A 30 1.04 -8.61 -7.56
CA THR A 30 2.23 -8.14 -8.28
C THR A 30 2.06 -8.27 -9.79
N GLU A 31 1.42 -9.34 -10.27
CA GLU A 31 1.09 -9.49 -11.68
C GLU A 31 0.19 -8.35 -12.19
N GLU A 32 -0.83 -7.95 -11.42
CA GLU A 32 -1.71 -6.83 -11.79
C GLU A 32 -0.99 -5.48 -11.72
N VAL A 33 -0.08 -5.29 -10.77
CA VAL A 33 0.76 -4.09 -10.69
C VAL A 33 1.68 -3.99 -11.91
N ASP A 34 2.30 -5.08 -12.32
CA ASP A 34 3.20 -5.12 -13.49
C ASP A 34 2.48 -4.85 -14.83
N LYS A 35 1.16 -5.08 -14.89
CA LYS A 35 0.32 -4.80 -16.08
C LYS A 35 -0.13 -3.35 -16.19
N LEU A 36 0.07 -2.52 -15.16
CA LEU A 36 -0.41 -1.14 -15.18
C LEU A 36 0.27 -0.34 -16.30
N PRO A 37 -0.50 0.20 -17.26
CA PRO A 37 0.05 1.00 -18.33
C PRO A 37 0.55 2.35 -17.82
N PHE A 38 1.75 2.70 -18.21
CA PHE A 38 2.38 3.98 -17.90
C PHE A 38 2.57 4.83 -19.17
N GLY A 39 2.63 6.13 -18.98
CA GLY A 39 2.80 7.08 -20.07
C GLY A 39 2.44 8.50 -19.66
N ASN A 40 2.23 9.35 -20.62
CA ASN A 40 1.85 10.73 -20.37
C ASN A 40 0.37 10.86 -19.97
N PRO A 41 0.00 11.85 -19.15
CA PRO A 41 -1.37 11.97 -18.61
C PRO A 41 -2.46 12.23 -19.67
N TRP A 42 -2.08 12.66 -20.87
CA TRP A 42 -3.00 12.87 -21.99
C TRP A 42 -3.17 11.65 -22.90
N GLU A 43 -2.42 10.58 -22.68
CA GLU A 43 -2.53 9.35 -23.45
C GLU A 43 -3.70 8.48 -22.96
N VAL A 44 -4.34 7.81 -23.91
CA VAL A 44 -5.52 6.97 -23.60
C VAL A 44 -5.08 5.71 -22.84
N ASN A 45 -5.86 5.34 -21.83
CA ASN A 45 -5.67 4.14 -20.97
C ASN A 45 -4.47 4.17 -20.03
N VAL A 46 -3.67 5.23 -19.97
CA VAL A 46 -2.58 5.38 -19.00
C VAL A 46 -3.14 5.39 -17.56
N LYS A 47 -2.47 4.69 -16.68
CA LYS A 47 -2.80 4.57 -15.24
C LYS A 47 -1.71 5.14 -14.34
N LEU A 48 -0.48 5.12 -14.81
CA LEU A 48 0.70 5.62 -14.11
C LEU A 48 1.36 6.72 -14.96
N THR A 49 1.62 7.85 -14.33
CA THR A 49 2.17 9.03 -14.99
C THR A 49 3.42 9.52 -14.26
N PRO A 50 4.26 10.36 -14.88
CA PRO A 50 5.33 11.04 -14.15
C PRO A 50 4.79 11.77 -12.92
N LEU A 51 5.57 11.79 -11.85
CA LEU A 51 5.22 12.53 -10.64
C LEU A 51 5.37 14.04 -10.88
N PRO A 52 4.42 14.86 -10.44
CA PRO A 52 4.46 16.30 -10.73
C PRO A 52 5.54 17.04 -9.94
N GLU A 53 5.92 16.56 -8.74
CA GLU A 53 6.94 17.19 -7.93
C GLU A 53 8.34 16.69 -8.34
N PRO A 54 9.29 17.59 -8.62
CA PRO A 54 10.65 17.20 -9.09
C PRO A 54 11.42 16.32 -8.10
N ASP A 55 11.26 16.58 -6.81
CA ASP A 55 12.01 15.86 -5.76
C ASP A 55 11.31 14.59 -5.28
N LYS A 56 10.07 14.37 -5.68
CA LYS A 56 9.25 13.24 -5.21
C LYS A 56 9.82 11.88 -5.61
N PRO A 57 10.33 11.67 -6.83
CA PRO A 57 10.96 10.40 -7.20
C PRO A 57 12.15 10.05 -6.31
N GLN A 58 12.96 11.05 -5.91
CA GLN A 58 14.08 10.80 -5.00
C GLN A 58 13.59 10.42 -3.59
N TYR A 59 12.61 11.14 -3.06
CA TYR A 59 12.00 10.80 -1.76
C TYR A 59 11.43 9.36 -1.76
N ILE A 60 10.75 8.96 -2.83
CA ILE A 60 10.23 7.60 -2.96
C ILE A 60 11.38 6.58 -3.02
N GLN A 61 12.44 6.88 -3.75
CA GLN A 61 13.63 6.02 -3.81
C GLN A 61 14.26 5.85 -2.42
N ASP A 62 14.42 6.94 -1.67
CA ASP A 62 14.97 6.90 -0.32
C ASP A 62 14.14 6.03 0.64
N LEU A 63 12.80 6.03 0.49
CA LEU A 63 11.93 5.12 1.25
C LEU A 63 12.10 3.65 0.86
N ILE A 64 12.29 3.39 -0.43
CA ILE A 64 12.54 2.03 -0.95
C ILE A 64 13.89 1.54 -0.46
N ASP A 65 14.93 2.34 -0.57
CA ASP A 65 16.30 1.98 -0.18
C ASP A 65 16.39 1.69 1.32
N ASP A 66 15.79 2.54 2.17
CA ASP A 66 15.69 2.29 3.62
C ASP A 66 14.99 0.95 3.92
N ALA A 67 13.91 0.65 3.21
CA ALA A 67 13.19 -0.60 3.42
C ALA A 67 14.02 -1.83 2.98
N LEU A 68 14.74 -1.72 1.87
CA LEU A 68 15.63 -2.79 1.38
C LEU A 68 16.80 -3.04 2.32
N GLU A 69 17.43 -1.98 2.84
CA GLU A 69 18.50 -2.07 3.84
C GLU A 69 18.03 -2.78 5.12
N LYS A 70 16.76 -2.60 5.49
CA LYS A 70 16.14 -3.23 6.67
C LYS A 70 15.48 -4.59 6.39
N GLY A 71 15.70 -5.15 5.20
CA GLY A 71 15.34 -6.53 4.88
C GLY A 71 14.04 -6.74 4.10
N ALA A 72 13.35 -5.68 3.71
CA ALA A 72 12.26 -5.79 2.74
C ALA A 72 12.78 -6.18 1.36
N LYS A 73 11.90 -6.69 0.50
CA LYS A 73 12.19 -7.04 -0.89
C LYS A 73 11.17 -6.38 -1.81
N ILE A 74 11.60 -6.00 -3.00
CA ILE A 74 10.68 -5.62 -4.08
C ILE A 74 10.16 -6.92 -4.70
N LEU A 75 8.84 -7.07 -4.75
CA LEU A 75 8.19 -8.31 -5.18
C LEU A 75 7.79 -8.29 -6.66
N ASN A 76 7.62 -7.13 -7.27
CA ASN A 76 7.22 -6.99 -8.67
C ASN A 76 8.42 -6.65 -9.56
N LYS A 77 8.30 -6.92 -10.88
CA LYS A 77 9.46 -6.98 -11.80
C LYS A 77 10.21 -5.68 -11.97
N LYS A 78 9.49 -4.55 -12.09
CA LYS A 78 10.06 -3.22 -12.34
C LYS A 78 9.98 -2.28 -11.14
N GLY A 79 9.64 -2.81 -9.97
CA GLY A 79 9.41 -1.99 -8.79
C GLY A 79 10.60 -1.08 -8.46
N GLY A 80 10.34 0.21 -8.35
CA GLY A 80 11.36 1.21 -8.06
C GLY A 80 12.25 1.64 -9.23
N GLU A 81 12.12 1.03 -10.42
CA GLU A 81 12.83 1.54 -11.61
C GLU A 81 12.38 2.96 -11.90
N ARG A 82 13.35 3.84 -12.19
CA ARG A 82 13.12 5.27 -12.39
C ARG A 82 13.55 5.72 -13.80
N CYS A 83 12.73 6.59 -14.38
CA CYS A 83 13.06 7.33 -15.60
C CYS A 83 12.59 8.78 -15.42
N GLU A 84 13.52 9.72 -15.24
CA GLU A 84 13.22 11.12 -14.91
C GLU A 84 12.28 11.25 -13.70
N ASN A 85 11.11 11.86 -13.87
CA ASN A 85 10.07 12.00 -12.83
C ASN A 85 9.10 10.80 -12.77
N PHE A 86 9.32 9.79 -13.58
CA PHE A 86 8.53 8.56 -13.53
C PHE A 86 9.25 7.52 -12.66
N ILE A 87 8.50 6.88 -11.76
CA ILE A 87 8.97 5.75 -10.97
C ILE A 87 7.94 4.63 -11.04
N PHE A 88 8.41 3.41 -11.35
CA PHE A 88 7.54 2.24 -11.38
C PHE A 88 7.11 1.85 -9.97
N PRO A 89 5.81 1.51 -9.78
CA PRO A 89 5.30 1.11 -8.48
C PRO A 89 6.11 -0.01 -7.86
N ALA A 90 6.53 0.17 -6.61
CA ALA A 90 7.23 -0.85 -5.84
C ALA A 90 6.29 -1.51 -4.82
N VAL A 91 6.16 -2.83 -4.88
CA VAL A 91 5.51 -3.64 -3.85
C VAL A 91 6.59 -4.15 -2.92
N LEU A 92 6.63 -3.64 -1.69
CA LEU A 92 7.66 -3.93 -0.69
C LEU A 92 7.14 -4.90 0.38
N ALA A 93 7.81 -6.02 0.61
CA ALA A 93 7.47 -6.96 1.66
C ALA A 93 8.69 -7.76 2.18
N PRO A 94 8.66 -8.19 3.45
CA PRO A 94 7.78 -7.68 4.51
C PRO A 94 8.23 -6.29 4.96
N VAL A 95 7.29 -5.42 5.34
CA VAL A 95 7.66 -4.16 6.00
C VAL A 95 7.52 -4.28 7.51
N SER A 96 8.32 -3.51 8.24
CA SER A 96 8.36 -3.49 9.71
C SER A 96 8.30 -2.05 10.26
N PRO A 97 7.91 -1.85 11.52
CA PRO A 97 7.74 -0.54 12.12
C PRO A 97 8.97 0.35 12.17
N ASP A 98 10.17 -0.20 12.05
CA ASP A 98 11.44 0.54 12.02
C ASP A 98 11.79 1.10 10.63
N MET A 99 11.03 0.75 9.60
CA MET A 99 11.20 1.25 8.23
C MET A 99 10.53 2.62 8.06
N ARG A 100 11.18 3.54 7.34
CA ARG A 100 10.62 4.84 7.03
C ARG A 100 9.30 4.73 6.27
N VAL A 101 9.21 3.82 5.31
CA VAL A 101 7.98 3.57 4.53
C VAL A 101 6.80 3.11 5.39
N TYR A 102 7.05 2.57 6.60
CA TYR A 102 6.01 2.24 7.56
C TYR A 102 5.52 3.50 8.31
N GLN A 103 6.44 4.38 8.72
CA GLN A 103 6.15 5.54 9.55
C GLN A 103 5.76 6.79 8.73
N GLU A 104 6.47 7.07 7.65
CA GLU A 104 6.28 8.26 6.83
C GLU A 104 5.21 8.05 5.75
N GLU A 105 4.46 9.10 5.41
CA GLU A 105 3.51 9.06 4.30
C GLU A 105 4.27 9.04 2.97
N GLN A 106 4.15 7.94 2.22
CA GLN A 106 4.82 7.82 0.92
C GLN A 106 4.23 8.78 -0.12
N PHE A 107 2.91 8.99 -0.14
CA PHE A 107 2.19 9.82 -1.12
C PHE A 107 2.74 9.65 -2.54
N GLY A 108 2.84 8.39 -2.97
CA GLY A 108 3.50 7.98 -4.21
C GLY A 108 3.35 6.48 -4.48
N PRO A 109 3.94 5.99 -5.58
CA PRO A 109 3.71 4.63 -6.08
C PRO A 109 4.51 3.56 -5.32
N VAL A 110 4.31 3.46 -4.02
CA VAL A 110 4.86 2.39 -3.17
C VAL A 110 3.74 1.72 -2.41
N VAL A 111 3.75 0.40 -2.39
CA VAL A 111 2.79 -0.44 -1.67
C VAL A 111 3.55 -1.24 -0.61
N PRO A 112 3.60 -0.75 0.64
CA PRO A 112 4.17 -1.50 1.75
C PRO A 112 3.23 -2.63 2.16
N VAL A 113 3.77 -3.85 2.28
CA VAL A 113 3.02 -5.05 2.67
C VAL A 113 3.54 -5.59 3.99
N ARG A 114 2.64 -5.76 4.94
CA ARG A 114 2.85 -6.34 6.24
C ARG A 114 2.11 -7.67 6.35
N PHE A 115 2.75 -8.70 6.88
CA PHE A 115 2.10 -9.99 7.11
C PHE A 115 1.65 -10.10 8.56
N PHE A 116 0.54 -10.81 8.79
CA PHE A 116 0.00 -11.08 10.11
C PHE A 116 -0.62 -12.47 10.19
N THR A 117 -0.67 -13.03 11.39
CA THR A 117 -1.35 -14.29 11.70
C THR A 117 -2.53 -14.08 12.63
N ASP A 118 -2.54 -12.96 13.36
CA ASP A 118 -3.57 -12.60 14.33
C ASP A 118 -4.07 -11.18 14.05
N SER A 119 -5.38 -11.01 13.97
CA SER A 119 -6.03 -9.71 13.77
C SER A 119 -5.80 -8.73 14.93
N ASP A 120 -5.53 -9.22 16.14
CA ASP A 120 -5.21 -8.37 17.28
C ASP A 120 -3.90 -7.61 17.07
N GLN A 121 -2.91 -8.21 16.41
CA GLN A 121 -1.68 -7.53 16.00
C GLN A 121 -2.00 -6.34 15.08
N VAL A 122 -2.86 -6.54 14.08
CA VAL A 122 -3.27 -5.46 13.15
C VAL A 122 -3.99 -4.34 13.90
N ARG A 123 -4.85 -4.69 14.85
CA ARG A 123 -5.55 -3.71 15.69
C ARG A 123 -4.60 -2.84 16.49
N GLU A 124 -3.61 -3.45 17.14
CA GLU A 124 -2.60 -2.73 17.94
C GLU A 124 -1.74 -1.81 17.05
N GLU A 125 -1.26 -2.31 15.91
CA GLU A 125 -0.46 -1.53 14.97
C GLU A 125 -1.25 -0.33 14.39
N ILE A 126 -2.56 -0.49 14.12
CA ILE A 126 -3.39 0.62 13.65
C ILE A 126 -3.70 1.61 14.78
N ALA A 127 -3.88 1.14 16.01
CA ALA A 127 -4.10 2.02 17.17
C ALA A 127 -2.90 2.93 17.46
N ASP A 128 -1.69 2.44 17.24
CA ASP A 128 -0.44 3.21 17.38
C ASP A 128 -0.12 4.08 16.15
N SER A 129 -0.86 3.90 15.06
CA SER A 129 -0.62 4.63 13.80
C SER A 129 -1.11 6.06 13.86
N HIS A 130 -0.38 6.98 13.21
CA HIS A 130 -0.82 8.35 12.97
C HIS A 130 -1.87 8.49 11.85
N TYR A 131 -2.18 7.38 11.16
CA TYR A 131 -3.09 7.34 10.02
C TYR A 131 -4.40 6.65 10.41
N GLY A 132 -5.53 7.31 10.18
CA GLY A 132 -6.83 6.80 10.59
C GLY A 132 -7.98 7.27 9.68
N GLN A 133 -7.71 7.64 8.43
CA GLN A 133 -8.76 8.14 7.56
C GLN A 133 -9.76 7.05 7.18
N GLN A 134 -9.29 5.92 6.70
CA GLN A 134 -10.14 4.77 6.38
C GLN A 134 -9.37 3.46 6.37
N VAL A 135 -10.12 2.39 6.58
CA VAL A 135 -9.67 1.01 6.40
C VAL A 135 -10.59 0.26 5.45
N SER A 136 -10.03 -0.64 4.65
CA SER A 136 -10.79 -1.63 3.87
C SER A 136 -10.45 -3.02 4.37
N ILE A 137 -11.47 -3.76 4.80
CA ILE A 137 -11.35 -5.13 5.30
C ILE A 137 -11.97 -6.07 4.27
N PHE A 138 -11.22 -7.09 3.87
CA PHE A 138 -11.65 -8.09 2.90
C PHE A 138 -11.68 -9.47 3.54
N GLY A 139 -12.80 -10.16 3.41
CA GLY A 139 -12.99 -11.52 3.90
C GLY A 139 -14.39 -12.04 3.63
N HIS A 140 -14.59 -13.33 3.81
CA HIS A 140 -15.86 -13.99 3.50
C HIS A 140 -16.72 -14.24 4.74
N ASP A 141 -16.08 -14.49 5.89
CA ASP A 141 -16.79 -14.80 7.12
C ASP A 141 -16.92 -13.56 8.02
N VAL A 142 -18.12 -13.01 8.07
CA VAL A 142 -18.44 -11.82 8.87
C VAL A 142 -18.22 -12.07 10.37
N TYR A 143 -18.43 -13.28 10.86
CA TYR A 143 -18.25 -13.58 12.29
C TYR A 143 -16.77 -13.54 12.69
N THR A 144 -15.89 -14.03 11.82
CA THR A 144 -14.44 -13.92 12.01
C THR A 144 -13.96 -12.46 11.90
N LEU A 145 -14.59 -11.66 11.04
CA LEU A 145 -14.21 -10.25 10.84
C LEU A 145 -14.82 -9.31 11.89
N ALA A 146 -15.91 -9.69 12.55
CA ALA A 146 -16.64 -8.80 13.45
C ALA A 146 -15.76 -8.16 14.55
N PRO A 147 -14.88 -8.88 15.27
CA PRO A 147 -14.03 -8.26 16.28
C PRO A 147 -13.10 -7.20 15.72
N LEU A 148 -12.56 -7.42 14.51
CA LEU A 148 -11.71 -6.45 13.83
C LEU A 148 -12.53 -5.24 13.38
N ILE A 149 -13.73 -5.43 12.84
CA ILE A 149 -14.62 -4.34 12.43
C ILE A 149 -14.98 -3.47 13.64
N ASP A 150 -15.38 -4.08 14.77
CA ASP A 150 -15.73 -3.38 16.00
C ASP A 150 -14.58 -2.57 16.57
N ALA A 151 -13.35 -3.06 16.44
CA ALA A 151 -12.17 -2.30 16.82
C ALA A 151 -11.96 -1.12 15.88
N MET A 152 -12.02 -1.35 14.56
CA MET A 152 -11.71 -0.33 13.55
C MET A 152 -12.69 0.85 13.56
N VAL A 153 -13.99 0.65 13.88
CA VAL A 153 -14.95 1.76 13.95
C VAL A 153 -14.62 2.81 15.02
N ASN A 154 -13.78 2.46 15.98
CA ASN A 154 -13.28 3.38 17.00
C ASN A 154 -11.91 4.01 16.66
N LEU A 155 -11.19 3.47 15.68
CA LEU A 155 -9.83 3.88 15.34
C LEU A 155 -9.76 4.70 14.06
N VAL A 156 -10.72 4.53 13.13
CA VAL A 156 -10.68 5.19 11.82
C VAL A 156 -11.99 5.89 11.50
N CYS A 157 -11.94 6.89 10.60
CA CYS A 157 -13.14 7.66 10.23
C CYS A 157 -14.12 6.85 9.36
N ARG A 158 -13.64 5.84 8.63
CA ARG A 158 -14.48 4.99 7.78
C ARG A 158 -13.95 3.56 7.70
N VAL A 159 -14.86 2.61 7.88
CA VAL A 159 -14.59 1.18 7.64
C VAL A 159 -15.33 0.76 6.37
N ASN A 160 -14.60 0.18 5.42
CA ASN A 160 -15.14 -0.39 4.19
C ASN A 160 -15.02 -1.91 4.25
N LEU A 161 -16.11 -2.62 3.99
CA LEU A 161 -16.13 -4.08 3.99
C LEU A 161 -16.25 -4.61 2.57
N ASN A 162 -15.31 -5.45 2.14
CA ASN A 162 -15.22 -6.01 0.79
C ASN A 162 -15.34 -4.94 -0.31
N SER A 163 -14.87 -3.73 -0.03
CA SER A 163 -14.90 -2.61 -0.97
C SER A 163 -13.65 -1.74 -0.86
N LEU A 164 -13.40 -0.97 -1.90
CA LEU A 164 -12.24 -0.08 -1.96
C LEU A 164 -12.41 1.13 -1.05
N CYS A 165 -11.30 1.68 -0.58
CA CYS A 165 -11.28 3.02 -0.01
C CYS A 165 -11.70 4.03 -1.09
N GLN A 166 -12.80 4.72 -0.85
CA GLN A 166 -13.34 5.71 -1.79
C GLN A 166 -13.52 7.06 -1.10
N ARG A 167 -13.35 8.11 -1.87
CA ARG A 167 -13.79 9.44 -1.48
C ARG A 167 -15.32 9.47 -1.58
N GLY A 168 -15.99 9.81 -0.49
CA GLY A 168 -17.43 10.02 -0.47
C GLY A 168 -17.84 11.25 -1.25
#